data_94974d7679e672f0ab8b7efdf25276e4
#
_entry.id   94974d7679e672f0ab8b7efdf25276e4
#
_cell.length_a   1.000
_cell.length_b   1.000
_cell.length_c   1.000
_cell.angle_alpha   90.00
_cell.angle_beta   90.00
_cell.angle_gamma   90.00
#
_symmetry.space_group_name_H-M   'P 1'
#
loop_
_entity.id
_entity.type
_entity.pdbx_description
1 polymer ?
#
loop_
_entity_poly.entity_id
_entity_poly.type
_entity_poly.pdbx_seq_one_letter_code
_entity_poly.pdbx_strand_id
1 'polypeptide(L)'
;MNAQSAVLEAATIRQHCKLLHLPAVAAQCAQLAEQAVRERRTHLGYLEALLQAELEEREQRLVERRIREAHLPRMKTLEEFNFSQCPRVSAQQLHELAHGDYIGRAEPIIFIGDSGTGKTHLLTGLAVAACRHKRRVRFATAAALINELVEAKHQLQLGRVLARWTRYDLIAIDEVGYVPLAEVGAEFLFQVIAERAEKAAVIVTTNLPFSEWTQVIPNARLCKALLDRITDRAHIIETGTESYRFRRTLERHNRRTPAASVTAPPLAAEKKGS
;
A
#
# COMPACT_ATOMS: atom_id res chain seq x y z
N MET A 1 -33.61 -4.80 41.32
CA MET A 1 -34.04 -4.42 39.95
C MET A 1 -34.61 -5.65 39.25
N ASN A 2 -35.84 -5.54 38.67
CA ASN A 2 -36.49 -6.70 38.07
C ASN A 2 -35.79 -7.06 36.75
N ALA A 3 -35.46 -8.31 36.51
CA ALA A 3 -34.76 -8.79 35.28
C ALA A 3 -35.50 -8.32 34.00
N GLN A 4 -36.80 -8.16 34.08
CA GLN A 4 -37.66 -7.67 33.00
C GLN A 4 -37.43 -6.18 32.67
N SER A 5 -37.17 -5.35 33.68
CA SER A 5 -36.80 -3.91 33.49
C SER A 5 -35.47 -3.78 32.79
N ALA A 6 -34.46 -4.55 33.17
CA ALA A 6 -33.11 -4.51 32.53
C ALA A 6 -33.16 -4.94 31.06
N VAL A 7 -33.98 -5.91 30.70
CA VAL A 7 -34.14 -6.35 29.30
C VAL A 7 -34.80 -5.25 28.45
N LEU A 8 -35.81 -4.54 29.00
CA LEU A 8 -36.49 -3.45 28.31
C LEU A 8 -35.56 -2.24 28.10
N GLU A 9 -34.77 -1.88 29.12
CA GLU A 9 -33.78 -0.82 29.05
C GLU A 9 -32.73 -1.11 27.98
N ALA A 10 -32.19 -2.34 27.95
CA ALA A 10 -31.21 -2.77 26.93
C ALA A 10 -31.78 -2.73 25.50
N ALA A 11 -33.06 -3.07 25.33
CA ALA A 11 -33.73 -2.97 24.03
C ALA A 11 -33.89 -1.51 23.58
N THR A 12 -34.28 -0.63 24.50
CA THR A 12 -34.42 0.81 24.25
C THR A 12 -33.07 1.45 23.89
N ILE A 13 -32.01 1.12 24.64
CA ILE A 13 -30.64 1.58 24.34
C ILE A 13 -30.24 1.17 22.95
N ARG A 14 -30.44 -0.10 22.56
CA ARG A 14 -30.09 -0.58 21.21
C ARG A 14 -30.86 0.17 20.11
N GLN A 15 -32.14 0.47 20.35
CA GLN A 15 -32.93 1.26 19.39
C GLN A 15 -32.39 2.68 19.24
N HIS A 16 -32.11 3.37 20.35
CA HIS A 16 -31.50 4.71 20.31
C HIS A 16 -30.13 4.71 19.66
N CYS A 17 -29.26 3.74 19.96
CA CYS A 17 -27.97 3.59 19.33
C CYS A 17 -28.10 3.39 17.82
N LYS A 18 -29.10 2.66 17.35
CA LYS A 18 -29.34 2.50 15.90
C LYS A 18 -29.73 3.83 15.25
N LEU A 19 -30.61 4.63 15.88
CA LEU A 19 -31.01 5.94 15.38
C LEU A 19 -29.84 6.94 15.36
N LEU A 20 -28.99 6.89 16.38
CA LEU A 20 -27.81 7.76 16.53
C LEU A 20 -26.57 7.25 15.80
N HIS A 21 -26.65 6.11 15.12
CA HIS A 21 -25.52 5.47 14.47
C HIS A 21 -24.33 5.19 15.42
N LEU A 22 -24.61 4.59 16.58
CA LEU A 22 -23.64 4.22 17.62
C LEU A 22 -23.54 2.69 17.78
N PRO A 23 -23.02 1.96 16.78
CA PRO A 23 -23.01 0.50 16.79
C PRO A 23 -22.11 -0.12 17.86
N ALA A 24 -20.96 0.50 18.16
CA ALA A 24 -20.06 0.00 19.20
C ALA A 24 -20.67 0.15 20.59
N VAL A 25 -21.32 1.27 20.88
CA VAL A 25 -22.08 1.45 22.12
C VAL A 25 -23.17 0.39 22.24
N ALA A 26 -23.94 0.13 21.18
CA ALA A 26 -24.99 -0.90 21.18
C ALA A 26 -24.45 -2.30 21.45
N ALA A 27 -23.26 -2.61 20.96
CA ALA A 27 -22.63 -3.93 21.14
C ALA A 27 -21.99 -4.10 22.52
N GLN A 28 -21.38 -3.05 23.08
CA GLN A 28 -20.51 -3.14 24.25
C GLN A 28 -21.10 -2.56 25.54
N CYS A 29 -22.25 -1.87 25.50
CA CYS A 29 -22.78 -1.16 26.66
C CYS A 29 -23.01 -2.07 27.88
N ALA A 30 -23.50 -3.30 27.71
CA ALA A 30 -23.72 -4.21 28.82
C ALA A 30 -22.39 -4.70 29.45
N GLN A 31 -21.42 -5.08 28.60
CA GLN A 31 -20.11 -5.54 29.06
C GLN A 31 -19.34 -4.45 29.79
N LEU A 32 -19.34 -3.23 29.24
CA LEU A 32 -18.68 -2.08 29.87
C LEU A 32 -19.38 -1.64 31.16
N ALA A 33 -20.71 -1.80 31.26
CA ALA A 33 -21.44 -1.56 32.52
C ALA A 33 -21.02 -2.54 33.62
N GLU A 34 -20.94 -3.84 33.33
CA GLU A 34 -20.44 -4.85 34.28
C GLU A 34 -19.00 -4.59 34.70
N GLN A 35 -18.15 -4.17 33.75
CA GLN A 35 -16.76 -3.81 34.03
C GLN A 35 -16.69 -2.57 34.94
N ALA A 36 -17.49 -1.53 34.67
CA ALA A 36 -17.53 -0.32 35.47
C ALA A 36 -17.95 -0.61 36.93
N VAL A 37 -18.91 -1.52 37.13
CA VAL A 37 -19.31 -1.98 38.47
C VAL A 37 -18.17 -2.70 39.18
N ARG A 38 -17.50 -3.63 38.51
CA ARG A 38 -16.36 -4.39 39.06
C ARG A 38 -15.19 -3.49 39.45
N GLU A 39 -14.90 -2.49 38.60
CA GLU A 39 -13.77 -1.56 38.78
C GLU A 39 -14.17 -0.31 39.63
N ARG A 40 -15.42 -0.25 40.09
CA ARG A 40 -15.96 0.91 40.83
C ARG A 40 -15.76 2.24 40.11
N ARG A 41 -15.94 2.24 38.76
CA ARG A 41 -15.87 3.46 37.96
C ARG A 41 -17.05 4.37 38.25
N THR A 42 -16.86 5.68 38.11
CA THR A 42 -17.93 6.66 38.15
C THR A 42 -18.85 6.52 36.93
N HIS A 43 -20.06 7.06 36.99
CA HIS A 43 -20.98 7.13 35.85
C HIS A 43 -20.33 7.86 34.65
N LEU A 44 -19.54 8.90 34.89
CA LEU A 44 -18.79 9.60 33.83
C LEU A 44 -17.69 8.72 33.24
N GLY A 45 -16.97 7.94 34.04
CA GLY A 45 -15.96 7.00 33.54
C GLY A 45 -16.57 5.86 32.72
N TYR A 46 -17.79 5.41 33.03
CA TYR A 46 -18.53 4.48 32.17
C TYR A 46 -18.92 5.13 30.84
N LEU A 47 -19.45 6.36 30.85
CA LEU A 47 -19.82 7.08 29.64
C LEU A 47 -18.59 7.34 28.75
N GLU A 48 -17.47 7.74 29.34
CA GLU A 48 -16.20 7.91 28.64
C GLU A 48 -15.77 6.62 27.90
N ALA A 49 -15.80 5.47 28.59
CA ALA A 49 -15.46 4.17 28.00
C ALA A 49 -16.37 3.82 26.80
N LEU A 50 -17.66 4.11 26.89
CA LEU A 50 -18.59 3.90 25.77
C LEU A 50 -18.28 4.78 24.56
N LEU A 51 -18.01 6.07 24.79
CA LEU A 51 -17.67 7.01 23.73
C LEU A 51 -16.32 6.67 23.10
N GLN A 52 -15.35 6.24 23.90
CA GLN A 52 -14.05 5.79 23.42
C GLN A 52 -14.18 4.56 22.52
N ALA A 53 -14.97 3.55 22.91
CA ALA A 53 -15.22 2.37 22.09
C ALA A 53 -15.88 2.73 20.75
N GLU A 54 -16.79 3.71 20.73
CA GLU A 54 -17.41 4.18 19.48
C GLU A 54 -16.42 4.91 18.58
N LEU A 55 -15.53 5.73 19.15
CA LEU A 55 -14.50 6.45 18.41
C LEU A 55 -13.51 5.45 17.76
N GLU A 56 -13.04 4.47 18.51
CA GLU A 56 -12.12 3.42 18.02
C GLU A 56 -12.74 2.64 16.88
N GLU A 57 -14.00 2.21 17.02
CA GLU A 57 -14.72 1.49 15.96
C GLU A 57 -14.87 2.35 14.69
N ARG A 58 -15.20 3.64 14.84
CA ARG A 58 -15.30 4.57 13.70
C ARG A 58 -13.97 4.77 13.01
N GLU A 59 -12.89 4.89 13.77
CA GLU A 59 -11.54 5.01 13.23
C GLU A 59 -11.13 3.76 12.47
N GLN A 60 -11.36 2.59 13.05
CA GLN A 60 -11.06 1.32 12.39
C GLN A 60 -11.84 1.17 11.08
N ARG A 61 -13.14 1.42 11.10
CA ARG A 61 -13.98 1.38 9.88
C ARG A 61 -13.54 2.39 8.82
N LEU A 62 -13.09 3.57 9.25
CA LEU A 62 -12.55 4.56 8.32
C LEU A 62 -11.29 4.04 7.65
N VAL A 63 -10.34 3.47 8.40
CA VAL A 63 -9.10 2.89 7.87
C VAL A 63 -9.40 1.73 6.91
N GLU A 64 -10.27 0.80 7.31
CA GLU A 64 -10.70 -0.32 6.45
C GLU A 64 -11.31 0.17 5.14
N ARG A 65 -12.14 1.21 5.20
CA ARG A 65 -12.71 1.84 4.01
C ARG A 65 -11.63 2.46 3.13
N ARG A 66 -10.66 3.20 3.70
CA ARG A 66 -9.52 3.78 2.95
C ARG A 66 -8.70 2.72 2.24
N ILE A 67 -8.39 1.62 2.91
CA ILE A 67 -7.66 0.49 2.32
C ILE A 67 -8.44 -0.12 1.15
N ARG A 68 -9.75 -0.33 1.31
CA ARG A 68 -10.61 -0.87 0.26
C ARG A 68 -10.71 0.07 -0.95
N GLU A 69 -10.89 1.37 -0.70
CA GLU A 69 -10.97 2.41 -1.73
C GLU A 69 -9.63 2.64 -2.46
N ALA A 70 -8.51 2.26 -1.87
CA ALA A 70 -7.19 2.41 -2.47
C ALA A 70 -6.94 1.46 -3.64
N HIS A 71 -7.70 0.36 -3.79
CA HIS A 71 -7.56 -0.65 -4.84
C HIS A 71 -6.16 -1.26 -4.95
N LEU A 72 -5.55 -1.57 -3.79
CA LEU A 72 -4.23 -2.18 -3.74
C LEU A 72 -4.25 -3.59 -4.36
N PRO A 73 -3.20 -4.00 -5.11
CA PRO A 73 -3.16 -5.29 -5.79
C PRO A 73 -3.10 -6.47 -4.81
N ARG A 74 -2.44 -6.26 -3.69
CA ARG A 74 -2.36 -7.17 -2.53
C ARG A 74 -2.09 -6.34 -1.28
N MET A 75 -2.66 -6.78 -0.16
CA MET A 75 -2.28 -6.25 1.14
C MET A 75 -0.84 -6.68 1.44
N LYS A 76 0.06 -5.72 1.51
CA LYS A 76 1.44 -5.89 1.94
C LYS A 76 1.83 -4.69 2.78
N THR A 77 2.46 -4.95 3.90
CA THR A 77 2.87 -3.92 4.85
C THR A 77 4.39 -3.80 4.88
N LEU A 78 4.90 -2.71 5.45
CA LEU A 78 6.35 -2.53 5.60
C LEU A 78 6.94 -3.51 6.63
N GLU A 79 6.15 -3.92 7.61
CA GLU A 79 6.52 -4.89 8.63
C GLU A 79 6.78 -6.29 8.03
N GLU A 80 6.11 -6.61 6.91
CA GLU A 80 6.32 -7.86 6.16
C GLU A 80 7.52 -7.80 5.21
N PHE A 81 8.14 -6.62 5.04
CA PHE A 81 9.25 -6.45 4.11
C PHE A 81 10.56 -6.90 4.75
N ASN A 82 11.28 -7.78 4.08
CA ASN A 82 12.57 -8.27 4.56
C ASN A 82 13.70 -7.34 4.08
N PHE A 83 14.05 -6.35 4.90
CA PHE A 83 15.12 -5.40 4.60
C PHE A 83 16.50 -6.05 4.48
N SER A 84 16.77 -7.17 5.17
CA SER A 84 18.06 -7.86 5.07
C SER A 84 18.32 -8.43 3.67
N GLN A 85 17.27 -8.67 2.90
CA GLN A 85 17.34 -9.12 1.51
C GLN A 85 17.44 -7.97 0.49
N CYS A 86 17.34 -6.73 0.93
CA CYS A 86 17.43 -5.52 0.11
C CYS A 86 18.35 -4.49 0.79
N PRO A 87 19.67 -4.72 0.87
CA PRO A 87 20.59 -3.89 1.66
C PRO A 87 20.72 -2.44 1.14
N ARG A 88 20.31 -2.17 -0.08
CA ARG A 88 20.29 -0.80 -0.64
C ARG A 88 19.12 0.05 -0.11
N VAL A 89 18.11 -0.58 0.45
CA VAL A 89 16.91 0.10 0.98
C VAL A 89 17.09 0.36 2.47
N SER A 90 17.13 1.62 2.87
CA SER A 90 17.20 2.02 4.27
C SER A 90 15.86 1.78 4.97
N ALA A 91 15.83 0.87 5.95
CA ALA A 91 14.67 0.65 6.78
C ALA A 91 14.25 1.92 7.54
N GLN A 92 15.24 2.67 8.07
CA GLN A 92 14.98 3.91 8.79
C GLN A 92 14.26 4.92 7.89
N GLN A 93 14.76 5.16 6.67
CA GLN A 93 14.13 6.08 5.71
C GLN A 93 12.70 5.68 5.40
N LEU A 94 12.44 4.36 5.20
CA LEU A 94 11.08 3.87 4.92
C LEU A 94 10.15 4.02 6.11
N HIS A 95 10.65 3.84 7.34
CA HIS A 95 9.87 4.08 8.56
C HIS A 95 9.55 5.57 8.72
N GLU A 96 10.50 6.47 8.46
CA GLU A 96 10.26 7.91 8.47
C GLU A 96 9.19 8.31 7.43
N LEU A 97 9.28 7.79 6.21
CA LEU A 97 8.26 8.02 5.19
C LEU A 97 6.89 7.45 5.57
N ALA A 98 6.85 6.33 6.33
CA ALA A 98 5.59 5.74 6.78
C ALA A 98 4.80 6.66 7.75
N HIS A 99 5.42 7.64 8.40
CA HIS A 99 4.71 8.66 9.19
C HIS A 99 3.84 9.57 8.31
N GLY A 100 4.13 9.66 7.01
CA GLY A 100 3.25 10.33 6.04
C GLY A 100 3.46 11.84 5.89
N ASP A 101 4.50 12.42 6.46
CA ASP A 101 4.80 13.86 6.38
C ASP A 101 5.01 14.33 4.93
N TYR A 102 5.62 13.48 4.07
CA TYR A 102 5.79 13.72 2.65
C TYR A 102 4.47 13.99 1.93
N ILE A 103 3.35 13.42 2.41
CA ILE A 103 2.02 13.64 1.82
C ILE A 103 1.59 15.09 2.02
N GLY A 104 1.80 15.62 3.22
CA GLY A 104 1.47 17.02 3.54
C GLY A 104 2.35 18.03 2.81
N ARG A 105 3.59 17.64 2.48
CA ARG A 105 4.56 18.45 1.74
C ARG A 105 4.50 18.26 0.22
N ALA A 106 3.59 17.38 -0.25
CA ALA A 106 3.45 17.00 -1.66
C ALA A 106 4.78 16.50 -2.30
N GLU A 107 5.63 15.83 -1.53
CA GLU A 107 6.92 15.30 -1.99
C GLU A 107 6.72 13.96 -2.69
N PRO A 108 7.24 13.77 -3.92
CA PRO A 108 7.17 12.49 -4.61
C PRO A 108 8.09 11.44 -3.98
N ILE A 109 7.73 10.16 -4.13
CA ILE A 109 8.60 9.03 -3.83
C ILE A 109 8.79 8.20 -5.10
N ILE A 110 10.03 7.88 -5.45
CA ILE A 110 10.33 7.12 -6.66
C ILE A 110 11.16 5.89 -6.28
N PHE A 111 10.62 4.71 -6.55
CA PHE A 111 11.35 3.45 -6.41
C PHE A 111 11.90 3.03 -7.76
N ILE A 112 13.24 2.89 -7.85
CA ILE A 112 13.96 2.48 -9.06
C ILE A 112 14.67 1.15 -8.81
N GLY A 113 14.64 0.25 -9.78
CA GLY A 113 15.39 -1.02 -9.74
C GLY A 113 14.75 -2.10 -10.59
N ASP A 114 15.43 -3.22 -10.75
CA ASP A 114 15.01 -4.30 -11.63
C ASP A 114 13.74 -5.01 -11.16
N SER A 115 13.17 -5.83 -12.04
CA SER A 115 11.97 -6.60 -11.71
C SER A 115 12.23 -7.57 -10.56
N GLY A 116 11.28 -7.62 -9.62
CA GLY A 116 11.37 -8.55 -8.48
C GLY A 116 12.16 -8.04 -7.27
N THR A 117 12.67 -6.80 -7.27
CA THR A 117 13.45 -6.20 -6.16
C THR A 117 12.61 -5.69 -4.99
N GLY A 118 11.28 -5.77 -5.07
CA GLY A 118 10.38 -5.39 -3.97
C GLY A 118 9.72 -4.02 -4.09
N LYS A 119 9.91 -3.27 -5.19
CA LYS A 119 9.32 -1.94 -5.40
C LYS A 119 7.81 -1.86 -5.13
N THR A 120 7.04 -2.75 -5.76
CA THR A 120 5.57 -2.82 -5.55
C THR A 120 5.21 -3.13 -4.10
N HIS A 121 6.05 -3.91 -3.36
CA HIS A 121 5.83 -4.16 -1.95
C HIS A 121 6.02 -2.89 -1.13
N LEU A 122 7.12 -2.17 -1.35
CA LEU A 122 7.41 -0.91 -0.66
C LEU A 122 6.36 0.16 -0.96
N LEU A 123 5.99 0.32 -2.23
CA LEU A 123 4.91 1.22 -2.64
C LEU A 123 3.59 0.86 -1.94
N THR A 124 3.21 -0.43 -1.92
CA THR A 124 1.98 -0.88 -1.26
C THR A 124 2.07 -0.68 0.25
N GLY A 125 3.22 -0.94 0.86
CA GLY A 125 3.45 -0.74 2.30
C GLY A 125 3.26 0.72 2.71
N LEU A 126 3.83 1.67 1.97
CA LEU A 126 3.62 3.10 2.18
C LEU A 126 2.15 3.52 1.93
N ALA A 127 1.51 2.97 0.92
CA ALA A 127 0.09 3.21 0.64
C ALA A 127 -0.81 2.73 1.79
N VAL A 128 -0.53 1.56 2.36
CA VAL A 128 -1.23 1.04 3.56
C VAL A 128 -0.98 1.95 4.78
N ALA A 129 0.26 2.38 5.00
CA ALA A 129 0.59 3.30 6.07
C ALA A 129 -0.18 4.63 5.94
N ALA A 130 -0.26 5.19 4.73
CA ALA A 130 -1.06 6.38 4.45
C ALA A 130 -2.56 6.16 4.72
N CYS A 131 -3.12 4.99 4.37
CA CYS A 131 -4.50 4.64 4.70
C CYS A 131 -4.73 4.55 6.21
N ARG A 132 -3.77 4.00 6.98
CA ARG A 132 -3.81 3.97 8.46
C ARG A 132 -3.82 5.39 9.05
N HIS A 133 -3.17 6.34 8.40
CA HIS A 133 -3.25 7.78 8.69
C HIS A 133 -4.50 8.46 8.10
N LYS A 134 -5.54 7.68 7.74
CA LYS A 134 -6.86 8.14 7.25
C LYS A 134 -6.79 8.89 5.91
N ARG A 135 -5.64 8.87 5.20
CA ARG A 135 -5.46 9.51 3.89
C ARG A 135 -6.23 8.77 2.79
N ARG A 136 -6.70 9.50 1.80
CA ARG A 136 -7.32 8.94 0.60
C ARG A 136 -6.22 8.56 -0.39
N VAL A 137 -6.04 7.26 -0.59
CA VAL A 137 -5.03 6.70 -1.48
C VAL A 137 -5.68 6.08 -2.70
N ARG A 138 -5.03 6.17 -3.85
CA ARG A 138 -5.39 5.44 -5.06
C ARG A 138 -4.17 4.77 -5.65
N PHE A 139 -4.26 3.47 -5.84
CA PHE A 139 -3.28 2.67 -6.57
C PHE A 139 -3.77 2.42 -8.00
N ALA A 140 -2.85 2.47 -8.96
CA ALA A 140 -3.02 1.95 -10.31
C ALA A 140 -1.66 1.56 -10.89
N THR A 141 -1.63 0.62 -11.84
CA THR A 141 -0.48 0.52 -12.74
C THR A 141 -0.53 1.66 -13.76
N ALA A 142 0.62 2.05 -14.31
CA ALA A 142 0.67 3.08 -15.33
C ALA A 142 -0.23 2.73 -16.53
N ALA A 143 -0.21 1.46 -16.94
CA ALA A 143 -1.06 0.96 -18.03
C ALA A 143 -2.56 1.08 -17.71
N ALA A 144 -2.99 0.69 -16.49
CA ALA A 144 -4.39 0.79 -16.08
C ALA A 144 -4.87 2.25 -16.01
N LEU A 145 -4.04 3.16 -15.47
CA LEU A 145 -4.32 4.59 -15.43
C LEU A 145 -4.51 5.17 -16.84
N ILE A 146 -3.58 4.87 -17.74
CA ILE A 146 -3.63 5.35 -19.13
C ILE A 146 -4.86 4.83 -19.85
N ASN A 147 -5.17 3.53 -19.74
CA ASN A 147 -6.35 2.94 -20.36
C ASN A 147 -7.64 3.58 -19.84
N GLU A 148 -7.76 3.84 -18.53
CA GLU A 148 -8.90 4.54 -17.95
C GLU A 148 -9.07 5.95 -18.54
N LEU A 149 -7.97 6.70 -18.74
CA LEU A 149 -8.02 8.05 -19.31
C LEU A 149 -8.31 8.05 -20.82
N VAL A 150 -7.76 7.09 -21.57
CA VAL A 150 -8.06 6.91 -22.99
C VAL A 150 -9.55 6.60 -23.18
N GLU A 151 -10.09 5.66 -22.41
CA GLU A 151 -11.52 5.34 -22.45
C GLU A 151 -12.38 6.55 -22.07
N ALA A 152 -12.01 7.29 -21.03
CA ALA A 152 -12.71 8.50 -20.62
C ALA A 152 -12.69 9.58 -21.70
N LYS A 153 -11.60 9.69 -22.48
CA LYS A 153 -11.53 10.61 -23.64
C LYS A 153 -12.51 10.19 -24.70
N HIS A 154 -12.57 8.91 -25.06
CA HIS A 154 -13.54 8.40 -26.04
C HIS A 154 -14.99 8.61 -25.60
N GLN A 155 -15.27 8.53 -24.31
CA GLN A 155 -16.59 8.75 -23.72
C GLN A 155 -16.91 10.23 -23.43
N LEU A 156 -16.02 11.18 -23.81
CA LEU A 156 -16.14 12.62 -23.52
C LEU A 156 -16.25 12.94 -21.99
N GLN A 157 -15.67 12.07 -21.14
CA GLN A 157 -15.70 12.18 -19.67
C GLN A 157 -14.32 12.46 -19.06
N LEU A 158 -13.30 12.77 -19.87
CA LEU A 158 -11.91 12.93 -19.42
C LEU A 158 -11.79 13.91 -18.23
N GLY A 159 -12.42 15.07 -18.32
CA GLY A 159 -12.38 16.07 -17.23
C GLY A 159 -12.95 15.55 -15.91
N ARG A 160 -14.01 14.74 -15.96
CA ARG A 160 -14.60 14.11 -14.77
C ARG A 160 -13.66 13.08 -14.14
N VAL A 161 -12.98 12.29 -14.96
CA VAL A 161 -12.04 11.28 -14.48
C VAL A 161 -10.80 11.95 -13.89
N LEU A 162 -10.21 12.95 -14.55
CA LEU A 162 -9.10 13.74 -14.00
C LEU A 162 -9.47 14.38 -12.66
N ALA A 163 -10.63 15.03 -12.57
CA ALA A 163 -11.12 15.62 -11.32
C ALA A 163 -11.33 14.58 -10.20
N ARG A 164 -11.61 13.32 -10.53
CA ARG A 164 -11.64 12.24 -9.55
C ARG A 164 -10.25 11.92 -9.02
N TRP A 165 -9.23 11.87 -9.90
CA TRP A 165 -7.85 11.62 -9.50
C TRP A 165 -7.28 12.72 -8.61
N THR A 166 -7.70 13.97 -8.75
CA THR A 166 -7.25 15.08 -7.88
C THR A 166 -7.77 15.01 -6.45
N ARG A 167 -8.79 14.18 -6.17
CA ARG A 167 -9.39 14.06 -4.83
C ARG A 167 -8.58 13.18 -3.86
N TYR A 168 -7.60 12.43 -4.35
CA TYR A 168 -6.78 11.57 -3.52
C TYR A 168 -5.63 12.37 -2.90
N ASP A 169 -5.32 12.11 -1.64
CA ASP A 169 -4.20 12.73 -0.94
C ASP A 169 -2.86 12.16 -1.43
N LEU A 170 -2.88 10.88 -1.86
CA LEU A 170 -1.75 10.15 -2.40
C LEU A 170 -2.19 9.29 -3.59
N ILE A 171 -1.45 9.35 -4.69
CA ILE A 171 -1.57 8.35 -5.76
C ILE A 171 -0.30 7.51 -5.84
N ALA A 172 -0.49 6.21 -6.07
CA ALA A 172 0.57 5.22 -6.21
C ALA A 172 0.50 4.63 -7.61
N ILE A 173 1.48 4.93 -8.45
CA ILE A 173 1.54 4.51 -9.85
C ILE A 173 2.66 3.46 -9.97
N ASP A 174 2.26 2.22 -10.21
CA ASP A 174 3.19 1.10 -10.33
C ASP A 174 3.57 0.86 -11.80
N GLU A 175 4.78 0.35 -12.03
CA GLU A 175 5.26 -0.11 -13.35
C GLU A 175 5.34 0.99 -14.42
N VAL A 176 5.73 2.21 -14.05
CA VAL A 176 6.02 3.27 -15.03
C VAL A 176 7.28 2.87 -15.79
N GLY A 177 7.15 2.81 -17.13
CA GLY A 177 8.28 2.47 -17.99
C GLY A 177 8.44 0.97 -18.30
N TYR A 178 7.50 0.11 -17.89
CA TYR A 178 7.55 -1.31 -18.21
C TYR A 178 7.22 -1.61 -19.68
N VAL A 179 6.35 -0.80 -20.27
CA VAL A 179 5.95 -0.90 -21.69
C VAL A 179 6.06 0.49 -22.32
N PRO A 180 6.55 0.59 -23.59
CA PRO A 180 6.52 1.84 -24.31
C PRO A 180 5.11 2.42 -24.38
N LEU A 181 4.98 3.72 -24.10
CA LEU A 181 3.70 4.41 -24.11
C LEU A 181 3.41 4.97 -25.50
N ALA A 182 2.16 4.85 -25.95
CA ALA A 182 1.69 5.67 -27.06
C ALA A 182 1.73 7.17 -26.65
N GLU A 183 1.91 8.08 -27.60
CA GLU A 183 2.04 9.52 -27.32
C GLU A 183 0.90 10.07 -26.46
N VAL A 184 -0.34 9.71 -26.79
CA VAL A 184 -1.53 10.09 -26.00
C VAL A 184 -1.47 9.56 -24.57
N GLY A 185 -0.94 8.34 -24.37
CA GLY A 185 -0.78 7.76 -23.04
C GLY A 185 0.27 8.50 -22.20
N ALA A 186 1.37 8.90 -22.83
CA ALA A 186 2.40 9.71 -22.19
C ALA A 186 1.87 11.10 -21.80
N GLU A 187 1.06 11.75 -22.66
CA GLU A 187 0.39 13.00 -22.34
C GLU A 187 -0.53 12.88 -21.13
N PHE A 188 -1.33 11.83 -21.05
CA PHE A 188 -2.21 11.61 -19.89
C PHE A 188 -1.45 11.37 -18.61
N LEU A 189 -0.40 10.56 -18.64
CA LEU A 189 0.45 10.34 -17.47
C LEU A 189 1.08 11.66 -17.01
N PHE A 190 1.58 12.46 -17.95
CA PHE A 190 2.09 13.80 -17.69
C PHE A 190 1.02 14.69 -17.05
N GLN A 191 -0.18 14.73 -17.61
CA GLN A 191 -1.26 15.58 -17.12
C GLN A 191 -1.62 15.23 -15.67
N VAL A 192 -1.78 13.93 -15.33
CA VAL A 192 -2.07 13.49 -13.95
C VAL A 192 -0.95 13.91 -13.00
N ILE A 193 0.30 13.69 -13.36
CA ILE A 193 1.45 14.04 -12.49
C ILE A 193 1.59 15.56 -12.38
N ALA A 194 1.44 16.30 -13.48
CA ALA A 194 1.55 17.75 -13.51
C ALA A 194 0.47 18.45 -12.67
N GLU A 195 -0.76 17.97 -12.70
CA GLU A 195 -1.85 18.51 -11.88
C GLU A 195 -1.64 18.27 -10.37
N ARG A 196 -0.81 17.29 -10.03
CA ARG A 196 -0.49 16.96 -8.64
C ARG A 196 0.80 17.59 -8.13
N ALA A 197 1.69 17.98 -9.01
CA ALA A 197 2.94 18.62 -8.62
C ALA A 197 2.67 19.77 -7.63
N GLU A 198 3.41 19.79 -6.51
CA GLU A 198 3.28 20.77 -5.42
C GLU A 198 1.93 20.76 -4.65
N LYS A 199 0.96 19.95 -5.06
CA LYS A 199 -0.39 19.91 -4.44
C LYS A 199 -0.66 18.63 -3.66
N ALA A 200 -0.14 17.51 -4.14
CA ALA A 200 -0.38 16.21 -3.54
C ALA A 200 0.73 15.21 -3.89
N ALA A 201 1.03 14.32 -2.97
CA ALA A 201 2.10 13.34 -3.15
C ALA A 201 1.79 12.29 -4.21
N VAL A 202 2.86 11.79 -4.83
CA VAL A 202 2.84 10.69 -5.79
C VAL A 202 3.91 9.67 -5.41
N ILE A 203 3.59 8.40 -5.43
CA ILE A 203 4.59 7.32 -5.37
C ILE A 203 4.64 6.66 -6.74
N VAL A 204 5.84 6.51 -7.28
CA VAL A 204 6.06 5.87 -8.58
C VAL A 204 7.04 4.72 -8.44
N THR A 205 6.80 3.62 -9.14
CA THR A 205 7.83 2.59 -9.34
C THR A 205 8.23 2.52 -10.81
N THR A 206 9.50 2.32 -11.05
CA THR A 206 10.05 2.12 -12.39
C THR A 206 11.19 1.10 -12.36
N ASN A 207 11.34 0.38 -13.45
CA ASN A 207 12.49 -0.51 -13.68
C ASN A 207 13.59 0.15 -14.54
N LEU A 208 13.31 1.34 -15.05
CA LEU A 208 14.25 2.07 -15.91
C LEU A 208 14.89 3.24 -15.15
N PRO A 209 16.20 3.43 -15.28
CA PRO A 209 16.84 4.66 -14.85
C PRO A 209 16.30 5.85 -15.66
N PHE A 210 16.33 7.04 -15.09
CA PHE A 210 15.76 8.24 -15.73
C PHE A 210 16.35 8.55 -17.11
N SER A 211 17.62 8.20 -17.35
CA SER A 211 18.28 8.34 -18.64
C SER A 211 17.62 7.54 -19.77
N GLU A 212 16.90 6.49 -19.42
CA GLU A 212 16.26 5.59 -20.38
C GLU A 212 14.76 5.86 -20.57
N TRP A 213 14.18 6.81 -19.85
CA TRP A 213 12.75 7.12 -19.95
C TRP A 213 12.33 7.60 -21.34
N THR A 214 13.26 8.15 -22.14
CA THR A 214 13.00 8.50 -23.55
C THR A 214 12.71 7.28 -24.44
N GLN A 215 13.08 6.07 -24.02
CA GLN A 215 12.73 4.85 -24.73
C GLN A 215 11.23 4.48 -24.55
N VAL A 216 10.62 4.97 -23.47
CA VAL A 216 9.23 4.66 -23.10
C VAL A 216 8.29 5.81 -23.41
N ILE A 217 8.78 7.04 -23.29
CA ILE A 217 8.05 8.29 -23.58
C ILE A 217 8.62 8.87 -24.87
N PRO A 218 7.91 8.70 -26.02
CA PRO A 218 8.49 9.04 -27.33
C PRO A 218 8.79 10.52 -27.52
N ASN A 219 8.05 11.39 -26.85
CA ASN A 219 8.25 12.84 -26.94
C ASN A 219 9.29 13.29 -25.90
N ALA A 220 10.51 13.61 -26.36
CA ALA A 220 11.62 14.01 -25.51
C ALA A 220 11.34 15.27 -24.65
N ARG A 221 10.56 16.21 -25.15
CA ARG A 221 10.17 17.41 -24.39
C ARG A 221 9.21 17.05 -23.25
N LEU A 222 8.23 16.21 -23.55
CA LEU A 222 7.28 15.70 -22.56
C LEU A 222 7.98 14.86 -21.49
N CYS A 223 8.91 13.99 -21.91
CA CYS A 223 9.73 13.19 -21.01
C CYS A 223 10.52 14.06 -20.03
N LYS A 224 11.22 15.08 -20.56
CA LYS A 224 11.98 16.03 -19.74
C LYS A 224 11.08 16.78 -18.75
N ALA A 225 9.94 17.29 -19.22
CA ALA A 225 9.00 18.01 -18.37
C ALA A 225 8.35 17.11 -17.29
N LEU A 226 8.13 15.83 -17.59
CA LEU A 226 7.64 14.86 -16.61
C LEU A 226 8.69 14.58 -15.54
N LEU A 227 9.93 14.32 -15.96
CA LEU A 227 11.03 14.06 -15.04
C LEU A 227 11.29 15.24 -14.12
N ASP A 228 11.33 16.46 -14.68
CA ASP A 228 11.50 17.68 -13.89
C ASP A 228 10.47 17.80 -12.76
N ARG A 229 9.21 17.52 -13.05
CA ARG A 229 8.13 17.61 -12.06
C ARG A 229 8.13 16.49 -11.02
N ILE A 230 8.46 15.25 -11.43
CA ILE A 230 8.40 14.12 -10.53
C ILE A 230 9.66 14.01 -9.65
N THR A 231 10.79 14.58 -10.11
CA THR A 231 12.05 14.56 -9.34
C THR A 231 12.22 15.77 -8.43
N ASP A 232 11.39 16.80 -8.59
CA ASP A 232 11.43 17.95 -7.68
C ASP A 232 11.12 17.53 -6.25
N ARG A 233 12.06 17.73 -5.35
CA ARG A 233 12.01 17.33 -3.92
C ARG A 233 11.68 15.85 -3.68
N ALA A 234 11.95 14.98 -4.66
CA ALA A 234 11.58 13.58 -4.58
C ALA A 234 12.51 12.77 -3.66
N HIS A 235 11.92 11.82 -2.95
CA HIS A 235 12.65 10.74 -2.28
C HIS A 235 12.91 9.63 -3.29
N ILE A 236 14.14 9.55 -3.83
CA ILE A 236 14.54 8.52 -4.78
C ILE A 236 15.15 7.35 -4.00
N ILE A 237 14.60 6.16 -4.19
CA ILE A 237 15.00 4.94 -3.47
C ILE A 237 15.34 3.86 -4.50
N GLU A 238 16.63 3.48 -4.52
CA GLU A 238 17.11 2.40 -5.38
C GLU A 238 16.96 1.05 -4.67
N THR A 239 16.23 0.12 -5.30
CA THR A 239 16.01 -1.22 -4.75
C THR A 239 17.00 -2.26 -5.24
N GLY A 240 17.87 -1.89 -6.18
CA GLY A 240 18.92 -2.75 -6.74
C GLY A 240 18.48 -3.59 -7.92
N THR A 241 19.36 -4.54 -8.31
CA THR A 241 19.20 -5.36 -9.51
C THR A 241 18.88 -6.83 -9.22
N GLU A 242 19.08 -7.29 -7.98
CA GLU A 242 18.89 -8.68 -7.63
C GLU A 242 17.42 -9.02 -7.31
N SER A 243 16.83 -9.90 -8.10
CA SER A 243 15.44 -10.34 -7.92
C SER A 243 15.26 -11.24 -6.70
N TYR A 244 14.55 -10.75 -5.69
CA TYR A 244 14.11 -11.55 -4.53
C TYR A 244 13.21 -12.72 -4.94
N ARG A 245 12.35 -12.54 -5.95
CA ARG A 245 11.45 -13.61 -6.44
C ARG A 245 12.26 -14.77 -7.01
N PHE A 246 13.31 -14.49 -7.77
CA PHE A 246 14.18 -15.50 -8.36
C PHE A 246 14.94 -16.26 -7.28
N ARG A 247 15.58 -15.56 -6.34
CA ARG A 247 16.31 -16.19 -5.21
C ARG A 247 15.38 -17.10 -4.40
N ARG A 248 14.22 -16.65 -4.02
CA ARG A 248 13.22 -17.44 -3.27
C ARG A 248 12.80 -18.70 -4.02
N THR A 249 12.70 -18.63 -5.34
CA THR A 249 12.35 -19.79 -6.18
C THR A 249 13.49 -20.80 -6.21
N LEU A 250 14.73 -20.35 -6.34
CA LEU A 250 15.92 -21.21 -6.29
C LEU A 250 16.06 -21.89 -4.93
N GLU A 251 15.90 -21.17 -3.83
CA GLU A 251 15.95 -21.72 -2.48
C GLU A 251 14.87 -22.81 -2.25
N ARG A 252 13.66 -22.58 -2.78
CA ARG A 252 12.59 -23.59 -2.73
C ARG A 252 12.90 -24.82 -3.57
N HIS A 253 13.53 -24.64 -4.74
CA HIS A 253 13.95 -25.74 -5.60
C HIS A 253 15.02 -26.57 -4.93
N ASN A 254 16.06 -25.92 -4.39
CA ASN A 254 17.18 -26.57 -3.70
C ASN A 254 16.72 -27.33 -2.42
N ARG A 255 15.68 -26.84 -1.71
CA ARG A 255 15.08 -27.55 -0.57
C ARG A 255 14.25 -28.76 -0.98
N ARG A 256 13.76 -28.82 -2.21
CA ARG A 256 12.93 -29.92 -2.74
C ARG A 256 13.75 -31.03 -3.40
N THR A 257 15.01 -30.77 -3.76
CA THR A 257 15.94 -31.74 -4.32
C THR A 257 16.93 -32.09 -3.20
N PRO A 258 16.72 -33.18 -2.41
CA PRO A 258 17.76 -33.67 -1.49
C PRO A 258 18.94 -34.08 -2.36
N ALA A 259 20.16 -33.73 -1.94
CA ALA A 259 21.38 -34.17 -2.58
C ALA A 259 21.33 -35.69 -2.76
N ALA A 260 21.25 -36.15 -4.00
CA ALA A 260 21.45 -37.55 -4.34
C ALA A 260 22.82 -37.91 -3.79
N SER A 261 22.86 -38.78 -2.78
CA SER A 261 24.08 -39.36 -2.25
C SER A 261 24.84 -40.01 -3.39
N VAL A 262 25.96 -39.40 -3.80
CA VAL A 262 26.91 -40.04 -4.69
C VAL A 262 27.55 -41.15 -3.89
N THR A 263 26.96 -42.33 -3.99
CA THR A 263 27.61 -43.57 -3.57
C THR A 263 28.74 -43.81 -4.55
N ALA A 264 29.96 -43.67 -4.06
CA ALA A 264 31.17 -44.05 -4.82
C ALA A 264 31.09 -45.57 -5.12
N PRO A 265 31.45 -45.99 -6.35
CA PRO A 265 31.52 -47.42 -6.67
C PRO A 265 32.66 -48.09 -5.88
N PRO A 266 32.49 -49.35 -5.44
CA PRO A 266 33.51 -50.06 -4.68
C PRO A 266 34.72 -50.34 -5.58
N LEU A 267 35.94 -50.06 -5.04
CA LEU A 267 37.21 -50.40 -5.60
C LEU A 267 37.30 -51.93 -5.83
N ALA A 268 37.48 -52.34 -7.08
CA ALA A 268 37.71 -53.73 -7.42
C ALA A 268 39.08 -54.20 -6.84
N ALA A 269 39.02 -55.24 -6.07
CA ALA A 269 40.20 -55.91 -5.50
C ALA A 269 41.00 -56.57 -6.62
N GLU A 270 42.26 -56.17 -6.79
CA GLU A 270 43.25 -56.89 -7.60
C GLU A 270 43.51 -58.25 -6.94
N LYS A 271 43.18 -59.33 -7.66
CA LYS A 271 43.67 -60.65 -7.38
C LYS A 271 45.10 -60.76 -7.91
N LYS A 272 46.08 -60.86 -7.00
CA LYS A 272 47.38 -61.46 -7.28
C LYS A 272 47.18 -62.97 -7.39
N GLY A 273 47.57 -63.55 -8.47
CA GLY A 273 47.69 -64.99 -8.70
C GLY A 273 48.92 -65.29 -9.52
N SER A 274 49.83 -66.02 -8.93
CA SER A 274 50.98 -66.82 -9.33
C SER A 274 51.32 -66.90 -10.80
#